data_12aef2f2873417a24709f35f99fb8c77
#
_entry.id   12aef2f2873417a24709f35f99fb8c77
#
_cell.length_a   1.000
_cell.length_b   1.000
_cell.length_c   1.000
_cell.angle_alpha   90.00
_cell.angle_beta   90.00
_cell.angle_gamma   90.00
#
_symmetry.space_group_name_H-M   'P 1'
#
loop_
_entity.id
_entity.type
_entity.pdbx_description
1 polymer ?
#
loop_
_entity_poly.entity_id
_entity_poly.type
_entity_poly.pdbx_seq_one_letter_code
_entity_poly.pdbx_strand_id
1 'polypeptide(L)'
;PEHTVLEPEGNKSSFTVTFPSWKERDDAHAVLANGGVRFRSGKALVPFRITGNIDWGVPVPQVDGVSDVTCWCWPESLWAPISYTRTVLARDAKAAGVTEGVAAQDAALMGEPAADSTQVPAPAYQHSSLDWRDWWCSDDAQIYQFIGQDNIYFYCIAQTAMWEALGWDLTQST
;
A
#
# COMPACT_ATOMS: atom_id res chain seq x y z
N PRO A 1 3.89 -36.28 -10.27
CA PRO A 1 5.08 -35.77 -9.59
C PRO A 1 5.18 -36.29 -8.16
N GLU A 2 6.41 -36.56 -7.70
CA GLU A 2 6.66 -37.00 -6.34
C GLU A 2 6.27 -35.92 -5.34
N HIS A 3 5.57 -36.30 -4.26
CA HIS A 3 5.06 -35.32 -3.30
C HIS A 3 4.79 -35.95 -1.93
N THR A 4 4.70 -35.10 -0.93
CA THR A 4 4.24 -35.46 0.43
C THR A 4 3.03 -34.60 0.79
N VAL A 5 1.98 -35.21 1.28
CA VAL A 5 0.80 -34.51 1.79
C VAL A 5 0.97 -34.29 3.29
N LEU A 6 0.80 -33.06 3.73
CA LEU A 6 0.77 -32.71 5.15
C LEU A 6 -0.69 -32.68 5.62
N GLU A 7 -0.95 -33.33 6.75
CA GLU A 7 -2.28 -33.31 7.36
C GLU A 7 -2.77 -31.90 7.65
N PRO A 8 -4.06 -31.61 7.47
CA PRO A 8 -4.64 -30.33 7.79
C PRO A 8 -4.51 -30.00 9.27
N GLU A 9 -4.13 -28.76 9.59
CA GLU A 9 -4.12 -28.28 10.96
C GLU A 9 -5.54 -27.89 11.41
N GLY A 10 -6.06 -28.58 12.42
CA GLY A 10 -7.37 -28.29 13.02
C GLY A 10 -8.53 -28.51 12.04
N ASN A 11 -9.49 -27.58 12.00
CA ASN A 11 -10.70 -27.67 11.17
C ASN A 11 -10.52 -27.08 9.75
N LYS A 12 -9.31 -26.97 9.24
CA LYS A 12 -9.07 -26.45 7.88
C LYS A 12 -9.49 -27.50 6.84
N SER A 13 -10.25 -27.09 5.84
CA SER A 13 -10.64 -27.90 4.69
C SER A 13 -9.54 -27.96 3.61
N SER A 14 -8.40 -27.31 3.82
CA SER A 14 -7.27 -27.28 2.90
C SER A 14 -6.11 -28.10 3.47
N PHE A 15 -5.41 -28.77 2.61
CA PHE A 15 -4.17 -29.49 2.95
C PHE A 15 -2.99 -28.91 2.18
N THR A 16 -1.79 -29.17 2.67
CA THR A 16 -0.54 -28.71 2.06
C THR A 16 0.17 -29.88 1.41
N VAL A 17 0.63 -29.70 0.20
CA VAL A 17 1.47 -30.67 -0.51
C VAL A 17 2.86 -30.09 -0.70
N THR A 18 3.88 -30.86 -0.35
CA THR A 18 5.28 -30.48 -0.54
C THR A 18 5.92 -31.33 -1.64
N PHE A 19 6.81 -30.70 -2.39
CA PHE A 19 7.52 -31.34 -3.51
C PHE A 19 9.02 -31.28 -3.27
N PRO A 20 9.78 -32.30 -3.68
CA PRO A 20 11.21 -32.36 -3.48
C PRO A 20 11.99 -31.38 -4.40
N SER A 21 11.37 -30.92 -5.48
CA SER A 21 11.98 -29.98 -6.41
C SER A 21 10.99 -28.98 -7.01
N TRP A 22 11.49 -27.88 -7.52
CA TRP A 22 10.71 -26.90 -8.27
C TRP A 22 10.06 -27.50 -9.51
N LYS A 23 10.75 -28.40 -10.19
CA LYS A 23 10.21 -29.10 -11.37
C LYS A 23 8.98 -29.92 -11.01
N GLU A 24 9.04 -30.72 -9.97
CA GLU A 24 7.92 -31.53 -9.49
C GLU A 24 6.70 -30.65 -9.11
N ARG A 25 6.97 -29.51 -8.47
CA ARG A 25 5.94 -28.55 -8.15
C ARG A 25 5.28 -27.97 -9.40
N ASP A 26 6.05 -27.56 -10.39
CA ASP A 26 5.54 -26.93 -11.62
C ASP A 26 4.77 -27.95 -12.46
N ASP A 27 5.22 -29.20 -12.52
CA ASP A 27 4.48 -30.30 -13.14
C ASP A 27 3.13 -30.54 -12.43
N ALA A 28 3.12 -30.47 -11.08
CA ALA A 28 1.87 -30.57 -10.32
C ALA A 28 0.93 -29.40 -10.55
N HIS A 29 1.45 -28.18 -10.68
CA HIS A 29 0.64 -26.99 -11.01
C HIS A 29 -0.10 -27.18 -12.34
N ALA A 30 0.58 -27.69 -13.36
CA ALA A 30 -0.05 -27.95 -14.66
C ALA A 30 -1.20 -28.96 -14.54
N VAL A 31 -0.99 -30.04 -13.78
CA VAL A 31 -2.02 -31.08 -13.55
C VAL A 31 -3.23 -30.50 -12.79
N LEU A 32 -2.98 -29.75 -11.72
CA LEU A 32 -4.04 -29.14 -10.89
C LEU A 32 -4.83 -28.10 -11.67
N ALA A 33 -4.14 -27.25 -12.43
CA ALA A 33 -4.78 -26.23 -13.27
C ALA A 33 -5.68 -26.86 -14.34
N ASN A 34 -5.19 -27.90 -15.02
CA ASN A 34 -5.98 -28.64 -16.02
C ASN A 34 -7.18 -29.36 -15.40
N GLY A 35 -7.07 -29.78 -14.14
CA GLY A 35 -8.15 -30.39 -13.38
C GLY A 35 -9.13 -29.39 -12.75
N GLY A 36 -8.95 -28.08 -12.92
CA GLY A 36 -9.78 -27.04 -12.32
C GLY A 36 -9.65 -26.95 -10.79
N VAL A 37 -8.60 -27.51 -10.22
CA VAL A 37 -8.37 -27.50 -8.76
C VAL A 37 -7.76 -26.18 -8.34
N ARG A 38 -8.35 -25.52 -7.33
CA ARG A 38 -7.77 -24.31 -6.76
C ARG A 38 -6.59 -24.67 -5.85
N PHE A 39 -5.46 -24.04 -6.09
CA PHE A 39 -4.28 -24.20 -5.25
C PHE A 39 -3.55 -22.86 -5.06
N ARG A 40 -2.71 -22.81 -4.02
CA ARG A 40 -1.78 -21.72 -3.77
C ARG A 40 -0.37 -22.26 -3.76
N SER A 41 0.55 -21.64 -4.45
CA SER A 41 1.93 -22.08 -4.51
C SER A 41 2.76 -21.33 -3.47
N GLY A 42 3.35 -22.11 -2.55
CA GLY A 42 4.24 -21.61 -1.51
C GLY A 42 3.53 -20.88 -0.36
N LYS A 43 4.31 -20.49 0.65
CA LYS A 43 3.90 -19.35 1.48
C LYS A 43 4.01 -18.14 0.57
N ALA A 44 2.91 -17.75 -0.05
CA ALA A 44 2.87 -16.50 -0.76
C ALA A 44 3.31 -15.41 0.23
N LEU A 45 4.40 -14.73 -0.05
CA LEU A 45 4.53 -13.34 0.33
C LEU A 45 3.14 -12.74 0.05
N VAL A 46 2.59 -12.00 1.00
CA VAL A 46 1.24 -11.45 0.86
C VAL A 46 1.12 -10.89 -0.55
N PRO A 47 0.16 -11.37 -1.37
CA PRO A 47 0.13 -11.00 -2.77
C PRO A 47 -0.10 -9.50 -2.87
N PHE A 48 0.85 -8.79 -3.44
CA PHE A 48 0.66 -7.39 -3.77
C PHE A 48 -0.36 -7.32 -4.91
N ARG A 49 -1.54 -6.84 -4.61
CA ARG A 49 -2.61 -6.66 -5.59
C ARG A 49 -3.07 -5.21 -5.58
N ILE A 50 -3.44 -4.70 -6.74
CA ILE A 50 -3.92 -3.33 -6.94
C ILE A 50 -5.45 -3.29 -6.85
N THR A 51 -6.11 -4.40 -7.20
CA THR A 51 -7.56 -4.50 -7.25
C THR A 51 -8.09 -5.68 -6.43
N GLY A 52 -9.33 -5.57 -6.01
CA GLY A 52 -10.08 -6.63 -5.35
C GLY A 52 -11.47 -6.79 -5.97
N ASN A 53 -12.07 -7.95 -5.79
CA ASN A 53 -13.42 -8.26 -6.25
C ASN A 53 -14.42 -8.22 -5.09
N ILE A 54 -14.47 -7.09 -4.39
CA ILE A 54 -15.42 -6.84 -3.32
C ILE A 54 -16.44 -5.79 -3.79
N ASP A 55 -17.68 -5.92 -3.38
CA ASP A 55 -18.77 -5.03 -3.82
C ASP A 55 -18.69 -3.64 -3.19
N TRP A 56 -17.94 -3.50 -2.11
CA TRP A 56 -17.77 -2.24 -1.40
C TRP A 56 -16.37 -1.68 -1.61
N GLY A 57 -16.26 -0.42 -2.03
CA GLY A 57 -14.99 0.27 -2.21
C GLY A 57 -15.02 1.26 -3.37
N VAL A 58 -13.86 1.84 -3.68
CA VAL A 58 -13.68 2.74 -4.83
C VAL A 58 -13.62 1.90 -6.11
N PRO A 59 -14.56 2.07 -7.05
CA PRO A 59 -14.52 1.31 -8.29
C PRO A 59 -13.30 1.69 -9.14
N VAL A 60 -12.70 0.69 -9.75
CA VAL A 60 -11.61 0.89 -10.72
C VAL A 60 -12.24 1.34 -12.04
N PRO A 61 -11.64 2.33 -12.74
CA PRO A 61 -12.07 2.69 -14.09
C PRO A 61 -12.10 1.46 -15.01
N GLN A 62 -13.11 1.38 -15.85
CA GLN A 62 -13.22 0.30 -16.83
C GLN A 62 -12.07 0.40 -17.83
N VAL A 63 -11.26 -0.66 -17.90
CA VAL A 63 -10.17 -0.81 -18.87
C VAL A 63 -10.24 -2.20 -19.50
N ASP A 64 -9.68 -2.36 -20.68
CA ASP A 64 -9.75 -3.63 -21.42
C ASP A 64 -9.30 -4.82 -20.57
N GLY A 65 -10.18 -5.79 -20.41
CA GLY A 65 -9.95 -7.01 -19.64
C GLY A 65 -10.07 -6.88 -18.12
N VAL A 66 -10.42 -5.69 -17.60
CA VAL A 66 -10.65 -5.45 -16.17
C VAL A 66 -12.01 -4.79 -15.97
N SER A 67 -12.95 -5.48 -15.32
CA SER A 67 -14.27 -4.96 -14.97
C SER A 67 -14.69 -5.43 -13.58
N ASP A 68 -15.64 -4.73 -12.99
CA ASP A 68 -16.30 -5.11 -11.73
C ASP A 68 -15.34 -5.37 -10.57
N VAL A 69 -14.28 -4.55 -10.49
CA VAL A 69 -13.29 -4.59 -9.41
C VAL A 69 -13.18 -3.24 -8.71
N THR A 70 -12.76 -3.30 -7.46
CA THR A 70 -12.51 -2.13 -6.62
C THR A 70 -11.01 -1.96 -6.35
N CYS A 71 -10.60 -0.75 -6.03
CA CYS A 71 -9.24 -0.47 -5.59
C CYS A 71 -8.94 -1.22 -4.30
N TRP A 72 -7.77 -1.87 -4.25
CA TRP A 72 -7.30 -2.54 -3.06
C TRP A 72 -6.51 -1.57 -2.17
N CYS A 73 -6.75 -1.60 -0.87
CA CYS A 73 -6.23 -0.59 0.06
C CYS A 73 -4.70 -0.57 0.23
N TRP A 74 -3.99 -1.67 0.00
CA TRP A 74 -2.55 -1.74 0.27
C TRP A 74 -1.71 -0.81 -0.60
N PRO A 75 -1.93 -0.67 -1.92
CA PRO A 75 -1.18 0.30 -2.71
C PRO A 75 -1.36 1.73 -2.22
N GLU A 76 -2.57 2.14 -1.86
CA GLU A 76 -2.83 3.49 -1.37
C GLU A 76 -2.31 3.71 0.05
N SER A 77 -2.38 2.69 0.92
CA SER A 77 -1.93 2.81 2.31
C SER A 77 -0.44 3.12 2.43
N LEU A 78 0.35 2.72 1.45
CA LEU A 78 1.78 3.02 1.39
C LEU A 78 2.07 4.52 1.17
N TRP A 79 1.11 5.25 0.62
CA TRP A 79 1.18 6.70 0.41
C TRP A 79 0.55 7.49 1.55
N ALA A 80 -0.21 6.84 2.42
CA ALA A 80 -0.97 7.51 3.48
C ALA A 80 -0.11 8.45 4.36
N PRO A 81 1.10 8.07 4.82
CA PRO A 81 1.92 8.97 5.60
C PRO A 81 2.28 10.28 4.87
N ILE A 82 2.62 10.17 3.58
CA ILE A 82 2.91 11.35 2.73
C ILE A 82 1.63 12.17 2.53
N SER A 83 0.49 11.51 2.27
CA SER A 83 -0.79 12.19 2.11
C SER A 83 -1.23 12.92 3.38
N TYR A 84 -0.96 12.36 4.56
CA TYR A 84 -1.23 13.04 5.82
C TYR A 84 -0.35 14.25 6.03
N THR A 85 0.95 14.16 5.72
CA THR A 85 1.86 15.31 5.73
C THR A 85 1.33 16.41 4.82
N ARG A 86 1.00 16.10 3.58
CA ARG A 86 0.42 17.06 2.62
C ARG A 86 -0.86 17.70 3.16
N THR A 87 -1.74 16.91 3.76
CA THR A 87 -2.99 17.39 4.35
C THR A 87 -2.75 18.38 5.49
N VAL A 88 -1.82 18.09 6.37
CA VAL A 88 -1.46 18.99 7.48
C VAL A 88 -0.90 20.29 6.95
N LEU A 89 0.10 20.22 6.07
CA LEU A 89 0.73 21.41 5.48
C LEU A 89 -0.26 22.26 4.67
N ALA A 90 -1.19 21.63 3.96
CA ALA A 90 -2.26 22.33 3.23
C ALA A 90 -3.21 23.11 4.17
N ARG A 91 -3.57 22.51 5.32
CA ARG A 91 -4.37 23.18 6.34
C ARG A 91 -3.65 24.40 6.93
N ASP A 92 -2.36 24.24 7.22
CA ASP A 92 -1.54 25.30 7.78
C ASP A 92 -1.32 26.44 6.76
N ALA A 93 -1.09 26.10 5.48
CA ALA A 93 -1.02 27.09 4.40
C ALA A 93 -2.33 27.90 4.29
N LYS A 94 -3.47 27.21 4.33
CA LYS A 94 -4.80 27.86 4.29
C LYS A 94 -5.00 28.78 5.50
N ALA A 95 -4.67 28.31 6.69
CA ALA A 95 -4.81 29.09 7.92
C ALA A 95 -3.88 30.33 7.94
N ALA A 96 -2.69 30.22 7.35
CA ALA A 96 -1.73 31.31 7.21
C ALA A 96 -2.00 32.24 6.02
N GLY A 97 -3.02 31.96 5.18
CA GLY A 97 -3.32 32.75 4.00
C GLY A 97 -2.28 32.64 2.88
N VAL A 98 -1.54 31.55 2.84
CA VAL A 98 -0.56 31.26 1.78
C VAL A 98 -1.29 30.90 0.49
N THR A 99 -1.00 31.61 -0.60
CA THR A 99 -1.68 31.47 -1.88
C THR A 99 -0.82 30.82 -2.97
N GLU A 100 0.45 30.58 -2.69
CA GLU A 100 1.40 30.00 -3.64
C GLU A 100 2.13 28.79 -3.06
N GLY A 101 2.66 27.93 -3.93
CA GLY A 101 3.39 26.73 -3.55
C GLY A 101 2.53 25.48 -3.47
N VAL A 102 3.18 24.35 -3.17
CA VAL A 102 2.56 23.00 -3.18
C VAL A 102 1.42 22.88 -2.16
N ALA A 103 1.64 23.36 -0.94
CA ALA A 103 0.62 23.29 0.11
C ALA A 103 -0.62 24.12 -0.20
N ALA A 104 -0.47 25.27 -0.88
CA ALA A 104 -1.60 26.09 -1.32
C ALA A 104 -2.40 25.40 -2.45
N GLN A 105 -1.72 24.72 -3.37
CA GLN A 105 -2.36 23.90 -4.41
C GLN A 105 -3.12 22.71 -3.79
N ASP A 106 -2.52 22.01 -2.84
CA ASP A 106 -3.17 20.93 -2.11
C ASP A 106 -4.40 21.44 -1.34
N ALA A 107 -4.30 22.59 -0.69
CA ALA A 107 -5.42 23.22 0.02
C ALA A 107 -6.60 23.55 -0.91
N ALA A 108 -6.34 23.98 -2.14
CA ALA A 108 -7.36 24.24 -3.13
C ALA A 108 -8.08 22.97 -3.61
N LEU A 109 -7.39 21.83 -3.62
CA LEU A 109 -7.94 20.52 -4.02
C LEU A 109 -8.77 19.84 -2.91
N MET A 110 -8.51 20.16 -1.65
CA MET A 110 -9.13 19.47 -0.52
C MET A 110 -10.61 19.85 -0.28
N GLY A 111 -11.11 20.94 -0.86
CA GLY A 111 -12.46 21.43 -0.59
C GLY A 111 -12.65 21.94 0.85
N GLU A 112 -13.88 22.29 1.19
CA GLU A 112 -14.23 22.63 2.57
C GLU A 112 -14.38 21.33 3.41
N PRO A 113 -13.83 21.28 4.64
CA PRO A 113 -14.02 20.14 5.52
C PRO A 113 -15.50 19.97 5.83
N ALA A 114 -15.96 18.71 5.86
CA ALA A 114 -17.33 18.42 6.30
C ALA A 114 -17.58 19.04 7.68
N ALA A 115 -18.75 19.66 7.86
CA ALA A 115 -19.10 20.42 9.06
C ALA A 115 -19.04 19.66 10.40
N ASP A 116 -18.86 18.34 10.35
CA ASP A 116 -18.78 17.43 11.51
C ASP A 116 -17.37 16.88 11.79
N SER A 117 -16.33 17.41 11.14
CA SER A 117 -14.98 17.07 11.57
C SER A 117 -14.73 17.78 12.89
N THR A 118 -14.68 17.01 13.99
CA THR A 118 -14.16 17.49 15.27
C THR A 118 -12.88 18.27 14.98
N GLN A 119 -12.97 19.60 15.12
CA GLN A 119 -11.81 20.45 14.93
C GLN A 119 -10.79 20.07 15.99
N VAL A 120 -9.85 19.21 15.62
CA VAL A 120 -8.61 19.10 16.36
C VAL A 120 -7.97 20.49 16.22
N PRO A 121 -7.79 21.25 17.30
CA PRO A 121 -7.12 22.53 17.21
C PRO A 121 -5.81 22.30 16.46
N ALA A 122 -5.57 23.07 15.41
CA ALA A 122 -4.26 23.01 14.76
C ALA A 122 -3.22 23.22 15.85
N PRO A 123 -2.29 22.28 16.06
CA PRO A 123 -1.23 22.52 17.01
C PRO A 123 -0.54 23.80 16.57
N ALA A 124 -0.21 24.66 17.52
CA ALA A 124 0.51 25.92 17.29
C ALA A 124 1.97 25.65 16.84
N TYR A 125 2.15 24.60 16.03
CA TYR A 125 3.43 24.17 15.53
C TYR A 125 3.69 24.91 14.21
N GLN A 126 4.66 25.80 14.22
CA GLN A 126 5.13 26.42 13.00
C GLN A 126 6.03 25.43 12.27
N HIS A 127 5.56 24.90 11.17
CA HIS A 127 6.37 24.05 10.32
C HIS A 127 7.51 24.85 9.69
N SER A 128 8.71 24.27 9.64
CA SER A 128 9.89 24.87 9.02
C SER A 128 9.73 24.99 7.49
N SER A 129 8.90 24.17 6.88
CA SER A 129 8.55 24.21 5.46
C SER A 129 7.10 23.78 5.24
N LEU A 130 6.47 24.35 4.23
CA LEU A 130 5.16 23.96 3.71
C LEU A 130 5.24 23.04 2.47
N ASP A 131 6.43 22.71 2.00
CA ASP A 131 6.62 21.68 0.97
C ASP A 131 6.82 20.31 1.63
N TRP A 132 5.95 19.35 1.31
CA TRP A 132 6.03 17.99 1.85
C TRP A 132 7.33 17.27 1.44
N ARG A 133 7.97 17.68 0.34
CA ARG A 133 9.23 17.09 -0.12
C ARG A 133 10.39 17.39 0.81
N ASP A 134 10.36 18.54 1.48
CA ASP A 134 11.37 18.87 2.47
C ASP A 134 11.32 17.95 3.70
N TRP A 135 10.19 17.28 3.91
CA TRP A 135 9.99 16.32 5.00
C TRP A 135 10.32 14.89 4.60
N TRP A 136 10.14 14.55 3.32
CA TRP A 136 10.20 13.18 2.84
C TRP A 136 11.35 12.91 1.87
N CYS A 137 11.87 13.93 1.18
CA CYS A 137 12.82 13.78 0.09
C CYS A 137 14.08 14.63 0.26
N SER A 138 14.26 15.34 1.37
CA SER A 138 15.49 16.10 1.60
C SER A 138 16.61 15.20 2.13
N ASP A 139 17.86 15.53 1.85
CA ASP A 139 19.04 14.75 2.22
C ASP A 139 19.21 14.56 3.73
N ASP A 140 18.63 15.44 4.54
CA ASP A 140 18.65 15.40 5.99
C ASP A 140 17.38 14.82 6.63
N ALA A 141 16.38 14.45 5.82
CA ALA A 141 15.18 13.81 6.32
C ALA A 141 15.49 12.41 6.86
N GLN A 142 14.95 12.09 8.03
CA GLN A 142 15.04 10.77 8.63
C GLN A 142 13.63 10.25 8.89
N ILE A 143 13.32 9.10 8.30
CA ILE A 143 11.99 8.50 8.39
C ILE A 143 12.07 7.26 9.27
N TYR A 144 11.35 7.27 10.39
CA TYR A 144 11.24 6.13 11.30
C TYR A 144 9.85 5.53 11.22
N GLN A 145 9.77 4.26 10.81
CA GLN A 145 8.51 3.53 10.69
C GLN A 145 8.46 2.39 11.71
N PHE A 146 7.47 2.41 12.60
CA PHE A 146 7.20 1.33 13.55
C PHE A 146 6.09 0.46 13.00
N ILE A 147 6.44 -0.72 12.52
CA ILE A 147 5.53 -1.61 11.80
C ILE A 147 5.50 -3.02 12.41
N GLY A 148 4.35 -3.69 12.31
CA GLY A 148 4.22 -5.11 12.67
C GLY A 148 4.89 -6.01 11.63
N GLN A 149 5.23 -7.23 12.05
CA GLN A 149 5.92 -8.21 11.20
C GLN A 149 5.18 -8.53 9.89
N ASP A 150 3.85 -8.52 9.91
CA ASP A 150 2.98 -8.75 8.77
C ASP A 150 3.03 -7.63 7.73
N ASN A 151 3.49 -6.44 8.12
CA ASN A 151 3.59 -5.25 7.28
C ASN A 151 5.00 -5.00 6.70
N ILE A 152 6.01 -5.77 7.10
CA ILE A 152 7.40 -5.60 6.63
C ILE A 152 7.46 -5.61 5.10
N TYR A 153 6.78 -6.55 4.45
CA TYR A 153 6.78 -6.62 2.99
C TYR A 153 6.26 -5.33 2.34
N PHE A 154 5.19 -4.77 2.87
CA PHE A 154 4.57 -3.58 2.29
C PHE A 154 5.41 -2.33 2.49
N TYR A 155 5.86 -2.07 3.69
CA TYR A 155 6.55 -0.81 4.03
C TYR A 155 8.06 -0.85 3.78
N CYS A 156 8.72 -1.99 3.91
CA CYS A 156 10.17 -2.08 3.69
C CYS A 156 10.56 -2.46 2.26
N ILE A 157 9.68 -3.15 1.51
CA ILE A 157 9.99 -3.61 0.16
C ILE A 157 9.13 -2.89 -0.87
N ALA A 158 7.80 -3.05 -0.80
CA ALA A 158 6.90 -2.51 -1.82
C ALA A 158 6.88 -0.97 -1.84
N GLN A 159 6.80 -0.33 -0.68
CA GLN A 159 6.84 1.13 -0.57
C GLN A 159 8.15 1.68 -1.13
N THR A 160 9.28 1.17 -0.70
CA THR A 160 10.60 1.60 -1.18
C THR A 160 10.73 1.41 -2.69
N ALA A 161 10.32 0.26 -3.22
CA ALA A 161 10.36 -0.01 -4.66
C ALA A 161 9.45 0.93 -5.47
N MET A 162 8.29 1.30 -4.94
CA MET A 162 7.39 2.27 -5.59
C MET A 162 8.01 3.67 -5.61
N TRP A 163 8.65 4.08 -4.55
CA TRP A 163 9.32 5.38 -4.47
C TRP A 163 10.51 5.46 -5.41
N GLU A 164 11.33 4.43 -5.44
CA GLU A 164 12.44 4.29 -6.39
C GLU A 164 11.96 4.38 -7.84
N ALA A 165 10.86 3.68 -8.17
CA ALA A 165 10.28 3.70 -9.51
C ALA A 165 9.75 5.09 -9.92
N LEU A 166 9.42 5.97 -8.97
CA LEU A 166 9.03 7.35 -9.23
C LEU A 166 10.22 8.31 -9.34
N GLY A 167 11.44 7.82 -9.15
CA GLY A 167 12.64 8.64 -9.12
C GLY A 167 12.70 9.58 -7.91
N TRP A 168 12.01 9.23 -6.83
CA TRP A 168 12.11 9.96 -5.58
C TRP A 168 13.30 9.42 -4.79
N ASP A 169 14.28 10.26 -4.59
CA ASP A 169 15.38 9.98 -3.67
C ASP A 169 14.86 10.15 -2.25
N LEU A 170 14.29 9.06 -1.74
CA LEU A 170 13.85 9.01 -0.37
C LEU A 170 15.02 8.51 0.45
N THR A 171 15.56 9.42 1.22
CA THR A 171 16.62 9.15 2.19
C THR A 171 16.31 7.88 2.99
N GLN A 172 17.29 7.02 3.02
CA GLN A 172 17.25 5.67 3.52
C GLN A 172 16.55 5.54 4.86
N SER A 173 15.46 4.78 4.89
CA SER A 173 14.91 4.26 6.14
C SER A 173 15.92 3.29 6.74
N THR A 174 16.50 3.64 7.86
CA THR A 174 17.29 2.73 8.69
C THR A 174 16.40 1.98 9.67
#